data_a02639fa3515822fc8809f347f060692
#
_entry.id   a02639fa3515822fc8809f347f060692
#
_cell.length_a   1.000
_cell.length_b   1.000
_cell.length_c   1.000
_cell.angle_alpha   90.00
_cell.angle_beta   90.00
_cell.angle_gamma   90.00
#
_symmetry.space_group_name_H-M   'P 1'
#
loop_
_entity.id
_entity.type
_entity.pdbx_description
1 polymer ?
#
loop_
_entity_poly.entity_id
_entity_poly.type
_entity_poly.pdbx_seq_one_letter_code
_entity_poly.pdbx_strand_id
1 'polypeptide(L)'
;AASPHRAPVICAISGSGGCGKSTIVATMAHTSSLLGLRAAVLDLDLMFGNLYDLLGVDAPRDMAALIEPSAAGVLAEPDIVAASMRVAPGVTLWGPVAAPEQAELMARPVELLLDVLRRESDVVFIDTSVFWGDAVAAAVAASDRCLVVGDAAVSSATSASRVIELASRVGVPRTRMSAVFNRFGARGADEDVAMRFEIACALSSKIRIADGGQDL
;
A
#
# COMPACT_ATOMS: atom_id res chain seq x y z
N ALA A 1 -29.14 -3.15 14.73
CA ALA A 1 -28.35 -3.93 13.80
C ALA A 1 -26.90 -3.44 13.92
N ALA A 2 -25.93 -4.34 14.14
CA ALA A 2 -24.53 -3.99 14.09
C ALA A 2 -24.22 -3.52 12.65
N SER A 3 -23.45 -2.44 12.52
CA SER A 3 -22.93 -2.04 11.19
C SER A 3 -22.18 -3.23 10.59
N PRO A 4 -22.36 -3.54 9.30
CA PRO A 4 -21.63 -4.62 8.67
C PRO A 4 -20.12 -4.36 8.86
N HIS A 5 -19.39 -5.39 9.26
CA HIS A 5 -17.94 -5.32 9.39
C HIS A 5 -17.34 -4.85 8.07
N ARG A 6 -16.55 -3.79 8.13
CA ARG A 6 -15.82 -3.26 6.97
C ARG A 6 -14.35 -3.12 7.34
N ALA A 7 -13.50 -3.95 6.75
CA ALA A 7 -12.08 -3.95 7.01
C ALA A 7 -11.45 -2.57 6.79
N PRO A 8 -10.58 -2.08 7.69
CA PRO A 8 -9.81 -0.87 7.45
C PRO A 8 -8.85 -1.08 6.27
N VAL A 9 -8.70 -0.04 5.46
CA VAL A 9 -7.74 0.03 4.36
C VAL A 9 -6.57 0.92 4.79
N ILE A 10 -5.38 0.35 4.81
CA ILE A 10 -4.13 1.01 5.16
C ILE A 10 -3.26 1.08 3.92
N CYS A 11 -2.95 2.28 3.45
CA CYS A 11 -2.20 2.51 2.22
C CYS A 11 -0.81 3.10 2.54
N ALA A 12 0.25 2.51 2.02
CA ALA A 12 1.59 3.06 2.09
C ALA A 12 1.86 3.94 0.86
N ILE A 13 2.15 5.21 1.09
CA ILE A 13 2.45 6.21 0.05
C ILE A 13 3.81 6.86 0.31
N SER A 14 4.47 7.30 -0.74
CA SER A 14 5.72 8.10 -0.63
C SER A 14 5.91 8.98 -1.85
N GLY A 15 6.69 10.03 -1.70
CA GLY A 15 7.11 10.87 -2.81
C GLY A 15 8.44 10.45 -3.45
N SER A 16 9.07 9.38 -2.97
CA SER A 16 10.35 8.86 -3.48
C SER A 16 10.38 7.34 -3.47
N GLY A 17 11.14 6.74 -4.39
CA GLY A 17 11.39 5.29 -4.41
C GLY A 17 12.43 4.87 -3.36
N GLY A 18 12.44 3.59 -2.99
CA GLY A 18 13.46 3.00 -2.12
C GLY A 18 13.35 3.30 -0.62
N CYS A 19 12.36 4.09 -0.18
CA CYS A 19 12.16 4.42 1.25
C CYS A 19 11.58 3.28 2.10
N GLY A 20 11.25 2.12 1.48
CA GLY A 20 10.82 0.91 2.18
C GLY A 20 9.31 0.71 2.31
N LYS A 21 8.48 1.34 1.46
CA LYS A 21 7.01 1.11 1.46
C LYS A 21 6.66 -0.37 1.39
N SER A 22 7.13 -1.04 0.33
CA SER A 22 6.83 -2.45 0.07
C SER A 22 7.28 -3.36 1.22
N THR A 23 8.46 -3.09 1.80
CA THR A 23 8.95 -3.82 2.98
C THR A 23 8.01 -3.63 4.19
N ILE A 24 7.53 -2.40 4.43
CA ILE A 24 6.59 -2.12 5.51
C ILE A 24 5.27 -2.86 5.27
N VAL A 25 4.74 -2.84 4.04
CA VAL A 25 3.51 -3.56 3.69
C VAL A 25 3.68 -5.07 3.85
N ALA A 26 4.79 -5.65 3.36
CA ALA A 26 5.09 -7.07 3.53
C ALA A 26 5.19 -7.46 5.01
N THR A 27 5.85 -6.64 5.83
CA THR A 27 5.98 -6.86 7.28
C THR A 27 4.62 -6.80 7.98
N MET A 28 3.75 -5.83 7.64
CA MET A 28 2.39 -5.74 8.19
C MET A 28 1.55 -6.96 7.79
N ALA A 29 1.65 -7.41 6.54
CA ALA A 29 0.96 -8.59 6.05
C ALA A 29 1.41 -9.86 6.79
N HIS A 30 2.72 -10.05 6.94
CA HIS A 30 3.28 -11.16 7.70
C HIS A 30 2.84 -11.14 9.17
N THR A 31 2.92 -9.98 9.81
CA THR A 31 2.46 -9.81 11.21
C THR A 31 0.97 -10.14 11.35
N SER A 32 0.14 -9.75 10.38
CA SER A 32 -1.28 -10.10 10.37
C SER A 32 -1.51 -11.61 10.31
N SER A 33 -0.70 -12.33 9.52
CA SER A 33 -0.71 -13.81 9.49
C SER A 33 -0.42 -14.40 10.87
N LEU A 34 0.64 -13.91 11.55
CA LEU A 34 1.00 -14.37 12.89
C LEU A 34 -0.09 -14.10 13.92
N LEU A 35 -0.88 -13.05 13.74
CA LEU A 35 -2.02 -12.70 14.59
C LEU A 35 -3.31 -13.44 14.21
N GLY A 36 -3.28 -14.30 13.18
CA GLY A 36 -4.45 -15.04 12.70
C GLY A 36 -5.50 -14.20 11.97
N LEU A 37 -5.12 -13.00 11.49
CA LEU A 37 -6.00 -12.12 10.73
C LEU A 37 -6.07 -12.53 9.26
N ARG A 38 -7.24 -12.26 8.64
CA ARG A 38 -7.39 -12.34 7.18
C ARG A 38 -6.99 -11.00 6.59
N ALA A 39 -5.80 -10.95 5.99
CA ALA A 39 -5.26 -9.75 5.36
C ALA A 39 -5.30 -9.88 3.84
N ALA A 40 -5.88 -8.87 3.18
CA ALA A 40 -5.75 -8.66 1.75
C ALA A 40 -4.62 -7.66 1.48
N VAL A 41 -3.79 -7.95 0.48
CA VAL A 41 -2.66 -7.11 0.09
C VAL A 41 -2.79 -6.77 -1.39
N LEU A 42 -2.72 -5.48 -1.74
CA LEU A 42 -2.71 -5.00 -3.12
C LEU A 42 -1.37 -4.36 -3.44
N ASP A 43 -0.69 -4.89 -4.46
CA ASP A 43 0.46 -4.23 -5.07
C ASP A 43 -0.03 -3.34 -6.22
N LEU A 44 -0.13 -2.04 -5.95
CA LEU A 44 -0.49 -1.02 -6.93
C LEU A 44 0.72 -0.27 -7.51
N ASP A 45 1.94 -0.76 -7.31
CA ASP A 45 3.03 -0.48 -8.23
C ASP A 45 2.89 -1.39 -9.46
N LEU A 46 1.79 -1.17 -10.17
CA LEU A 46 1.25 -2.09 -11.19
C LEU A 46 2.25 -2.42 -12.30
N MET A 47 3.15 -1.49 -12.64
CA MET A 47 4.10 -1.65 -13.75
C MET A 47 5.40 -2.34 -13.32
N PHE A 48 5.88 -2.05 -12.10
CA PHE A 48 7.23 -2.42 -11.67
C PHE A 48 7.26 -2.99 -10.24
N GLY A 49 6.08 -3.25 -9.67
CA GLY A 49 5.94 -3.81 -8.33
C GLY A 49 6.57 -5.19 -8.22
N ASN A 50 7.20 -5.43 -7.10
CA ASN A 50 7.85 -6.69 -6.75
C ASN A 50 7.49 -7.15 -5.33
N LEU A 51 6.34 -6.72 -4.83
CA LEU A 51 5.88 -7.11 -3.49
C LEU A 51 5.70 -8.62 -3.37
N TYR A 52 5.38 -9.30 -4.48
CA TYR A 52 5.29 -10.76 -4.54
C TYR A 52 6.62 -11.46 -4.17
N ASP A 53 7.78 -10.92 -4.63
CA ASP A 53 9.11 -11.45 -4.26
C ASP A 53 9.33 -11.34 -2.74
N LEU A 54 9.01 -10.19 -2.13
CA LEU A 54 9.13 -9.99 -0.69
C LEU A 54 8.20 -10.91 0.12
N LEU A 55 7.13 -11.39 -0.49
CA LEU A 55 6.17 -12.31 0.10
C LEU A 55 6.40 -13.78 -0.30
N GLY A 56 7.53 -14.07 -0.97
CA GLY A 56 7.98 -15.43 -1.30
C GLY A 56 7.19 -16.09 -2.43
N VAL A 57 6.72 -15.31 -3.41
CA VAL A 57 6.02 -15.82 -4.59
C VAL A 57 6.92 -15.69 -5.82
N ASP A 58 7.27 -16.81 -6.44
CA ASP A 58 8.18 -16.85 -7.61
C ASP A 58 7.50 -16.38 -8.91
N ALA A 59 6.19 -16.57 -9.03
CA ALA A 59 5.43 -16.25 -10.25
C ALA A 59 4.11 -15.58 -9.89
N PRO A 60 4.02 -14.25 -10.00
CA PRO A 60 2.80 -13.53 -9.71
C PRO A 60 1.70 -13.84 -10.72
N ARG A 61 0.45 -13.87 -10.26
CA ARG A 61 -0.72 -13.90 -11.13
C ARG A 61 -1.01 -12.50 -11.66
N ASP A 62 -1.46 -12.46 -12.90
CA ASP A 62 -1.77 -11.21 -13.58
C ASP A 62 -3.08 -10.59 -13.04
N MET A 63 -2.97 -9.44 -12.39
CA MET A 63 -4.13 -8.71 -11.90
C MET A 63 -4.98 -8.12 -13.05
N ALA A 64 -4.42 -7.96 -14.25
CA ALA A 64 -5.14 -7.50 -15.43
C ALA A 64 -6.26 -8.46 -15.85
N ALA A 65 -6.26 -9.71 -15.39
CA ALA A 65 -7.38 -10.63 -15.56
C ALA A 65 -8.74 -10.09 -15.03
N LEU A 66 -8.70 -9.07 -14.14
CA LEU A 66 -9.90 -8.41 -13.61
C LEU A 66 -10.47 -7.31 -14.53
N ILE A 67 -9.77 -6.90 -15.60
CA ILE A 67 -10.19 -5.79 -16.46
C ILE A 67 -11.51 -6.13 -17.16
N GLU A 68 -11.57 -7.26 -17.87
CA GLU A 68 -12.76 -7.65 -18.61
C GLU A 68 -13.97 -7.94 -17.69
N PRO A 69 -13.84 -8.74 -16.60
CA PRO A 69 -14.92 -8.93 -15.65
C PRO A 69 -15.45 -7.63 -15.04
N SER A 70 -14.59 -6.66 -14.78
CA SER A 70 -14.98 -5.37 -14.17
C SER A 70 -15.94 -4.55 -15.04
N ALA A 71 -15.99 -4.78 -16.36
CA ALA A 71 -16.90 -4.10 -17.27
C ALA A 71 -18.37 -4.37 -16.94
N ALA A 72 -18.69 -5.51 -16.30
CA ALA A 72 -20.02 -5.84 -15.82
C ALA A 72 -20.43 -5.05 -14.55
N GLY A 73 -19.51 -4.28 -13.97
CA GLY A 73 -19.75 -3.50 -12.73
C GLY A 73 -19.68 -4.31 -11.44
N VAL A 74 -19.46 -5.60 -11.51
CA VAL A 74 -19.31 -6.53 -10.38
C VAL A 74 -18.23 -7.54 -10.73
N LEU A 75 -17.35 -7.86 -9.77
CA LEU A 75 -16.39 -8.95 -9.88
C LEU A 75 -16.99 -10.21 -9.24
N ALA A 76 -16.98 -11.31 -9.97
CA ALA A 76 -17.38 -12.60 -9.43
C ALA A 76 -16.23 -13.22 -8.60
N GLU A 77 -16.57 -14.02 -7.59
CA GLU A 77 -15.58 -14.69 -6.75
C GLU A 77 -14.52 -15.50 -7.55
N PRO A 78 -14.90 -16.27 -8.60
CA PRO A 78 -13.90 -16.98 -9.41
C PRO A 78 -12.86 -16.07 -10.07
N ASP A 79 -13.25 -14.87 -10.54
CA ASP A 79 -12.33 -13.91 -11.17
C ASP A 79 -11.34 -13.35 -10.14
N ILE A 80 -11.85 -13.00 -8.95
CA ILE A 80 -11.05 -12.50 -7.83
C ILE A 80 -10.03 -13.54 -7.39
N VAL A 81 -10.45 -14.80 -7.25
CA VAL A 81 -9.57 -15.92 -6.86
C VAL A 81 -8.55 -16.20 -7.96
N ALA A 82 -8.93 -16.15 -9.24
CA ALA A 82 -8.01 -16.39 -10.35
C ALA A 82 -6.86 -15.37 -10.40
N ALA A 83 -7.11 -14.11 -10.03
CA ALA A 83 -6.11 -13.05 -9.98
C ALA A 83 -5.33 -13.00 -8.66
N SER A 84 -5.64 -13.86 -7.69
CA SER A 84 -5.07 -13.80 -6.33
C SER A 84 -3.98 -14.83 -6.10
N MET A 85 -3.09 -14.54 -5.14
CA MET A 85 -2.04 -15.45 -4.67
C MET A 85 -2.10 -15.56 -3.15
N ARG A 86 -2.19 -16.79 -2.62
CA ARG A 86 -2.06 -17.00 -1.17
C ARG A 86 -0.58 -17.00 -0.81
N VAL A 87 -0.14 -16.04 0.00
CA VAL A 87 1.29 -15.84 0.36
C VAL A 87 1.62 -16.34 1.77
N ALA A 88 0.62 -16.39 2.66
CA ALA A 88 0.75 -16.93 4.01
C ALA A 88 -0.63 -17.37 4.53
N PRO A 89 -0.72 -18.08 5.67
CA PRO A 89 -2.01 -18.37 6.31
C PRO A 89 -2.79 -17.07 6.56
N GLY A 90 -4.00 -16.98 6.00
CA GLY A 90 -4.85 -15.79 6.11
C GLY A 90 -4.43 -14.60 5.25
N VAL A 91 -3.33 -14.65 4.49
CA VAL A 91 -2.85 -13.53 3.67
C VAL A 91 -2.94 -13.84 2.19
N THR A 92 -3.59 -12.96 1.44
CA THR A 92 -3.77 -13.06 -0.01
C THR A 92 -3.31 -11.78 -0.69
N LEU A 93 -2.54 -11.92 -1.78
CA LEU A 93 -1.96 -10.83 -2.58
C LEU A 93 -2.64 -10.74 -3.96
N TRP A 94 -2.84 -9.53 -4.46
CA TRP A 94 -3.21 -9.17 -5.82
C TRP A 94 -2.22 -8.16 -6.38
N GLY A 95 -1.86 -8.31 -7.65
CA GLY A 95 -0.91 -7.46 -8.37
C GLY A 95 0.46 -8.11 -8.53
N PRO A 96 1.34 -7.54 -9.38
CA PRO A 96 1.10 -6.47 -10.34
C PRO A 96 0.33 -6.93 -11.61
N VAL A 97 0.38 -6.12 -12.69
CA VAL A 97 -0.07 -6.56 -14.03
C VAL A 97 1.12 -7.12 -14.81
N ALA A 98 0.87 -8.10 -15.69
CA ALA A 98 1.93 -8.70 -16.51
C ALA A 98 2.38 -7.77 -17.65
N ALA A 99 1.46 -6.99 -18.21
CA ALA A 99 1.73 -6.03 -19.29
C ALA A 99 1.58 -4.60 -18.74
N PRO A 100 2.69 -3.82 -18.60
CA PRO A 100 2.69 -2.50 -17.96
C PRO A 100 1.67 -1.51 -18.54
N GLU A 101 1.37 -1.57 -19.82
CA GLU A 101 0.37 -0.73 -20.49
C GLU A 101 -1.06 -0.95 -19.99
N GLN A 102 -1.34 -2.10 -19.39
CA GLN A 102 -2.65 -2.41 -18.81
C GLN A 102 -2.89 -1.72 -17.44
N ALA A 103 -1.84 -1.16 -16.84
CA ALA A 103 -1.94 -0.46 -15.57
C ALA A 103 -2.94 0.71 -15.62
N GLU A 104 -3.07 1.38 -16.79
CA GLU A 104 -4.01 2.49 -16.98
C GLU A 104 -5.48 2.04 -16.97
N LEU A 105 -5.76 0.76 -17.22
CA LEU A 105 -7.11 0.19 -17.22
C LEU A 105 -7.55 -0.31 -15.84
N MET A 106 -6.67 -0.24 -14.83
CA MET A 106 -6.89 -0.88 -13.53
C MET A 106 -7.73 -0.05 -12.55
N ALA A 107 -8.14 1.17 -12.87
CA ALA A 107 -8.91 2.00 -11.92
C ALA A 107 -10.22 1.31 -11.51
N ARG A 108 -11.04 0.92 -12.46
CA ARG A 108 -12.31 0.25 -12.18
C ARG A 108 -12.16 -1.13 -11.54
N PRO A 109 -11.27 -2.03 -12.00
CA PRO A 109 -10.97 -3.28 -11.31
C PRO A 109 -10.58 -3.09 -9.85
N VAL A 110 -9.70 -2.13 -9.54
CA VAL A 110 -9.24 -1.84 -8.18
C VAL A 110 -10.38 -1.35 -7.27
N GLU A 111 -11.24 -0.44 -7.74
CA GLU A 111 -12.40 0.02 -6.98
C GLU A 111 -13.32 -1.13 -6.58
N LEU A 112 -13.70 -1.98 -7.54
CA LEU A 112 -14.58 -3.12 -7.31
C LEU A 112 -13.93 -4.15 -6.40
N LEU A 113 -12.65 -4.43 -6.61
CA LEU A 113 -11.91 -5.37 -5.78
C LEU A 113 -11.83 -4.87 -4.32
N LEU A 114 -11.50 -3.59 -4.10
CA LEU A 114 -11.46 -3.00 -2.75
C LEU A 114 -12.80 -3.13 -2.03
N ASP A 115 -13.91 -2.94 -2.72
CA ASP A 115 -15.25 -3.09 -2.12
C ASP A 115 -15.53 -4.52 -1.67
N VAL A 116 -15.03 -5.52 -2.40
CA VAL A 116 -15.13 -6.94 -1.99
C VAL A 116 -14.20 -7.21 -0.81
N LEU A 117 -12.93 -6.84 -0.91
CA LEU A 117 -11.92 -7.13 0.10
C LEU A 117 -12.26 -6.50 1.46
N ARG A 118 -12.86 -5.31 1.47
CA ARG A 118 -13.33 -4.67 2.72
C ARG A 118 -14.44 -5.45 3.42
N ARG A 119 -15.19 -6.30 2.73
CA ARG A 119 -16.23 -7.14 3.32
C ARG A 119 -15.71 -8.50 3.78
N GLU A 120 -14.68 -9.00 3.12
CA GLU A 120 -14.21 -10.38 3.27
C GLU A 120 -12.94 -10.53 4.10
N SER A 121 -12.22 -9.43 4.34
CA SER A 121 -10.98 -9.42 5.11
C SER A 121 -11.17 -8.77 6.48
N ASP A 122 -10.17 -8.90 7.33
CA ASP A 122 -10.08 -8.20 8.61
C ASP A 122 -9.26 -6.90 8.47
N VAL A 123 -8.36 -6.84 7.47
CA VAL A 123 -7.57 -5.66 7.10
C VAL A 123 -7.18 -5.74 5.62
N VAL A 124 -7.06 -4.57 4.97
CA VAL A 124 -6.53 -4.43 3.60
C VAL A 124 -5.29 -3.54 3.63
N PHE A 125 -4.19 -4.02 3.09
CA PHE A 125 -2.95 -3.26 2.90
C PHE A 125 -2.75 -2.93 1.43
N ILE A 126 -2.29 -1.72 1.14
CA ILE A 126 -2.00 -1.27 -0.22
C ILE A 126 -0.57 -0.75 -0.29
N ASP A 127 0.23 -1.34 -1.16
CA ASP A 127 1.50 -0.77 -1.60
C ASP A 127 1.29 0.05 -2.87
N THR A 128 1.91 1.23 -2.97
CA THR A 128 1.72 2.12 -4.11
C THR A 128 3.02 2.42 -4.83
N SER A 129 2.94 2.69 -6.13
CA SER A 129 4.02 3.33 -6.86
C SER A 129 4.25 4.78 -6.37
N VAL A 130 5.37 5.37 -6.78
CA VAL A 130 5.62 6.82 -6.62
C VAL A 130 4.78 7.62 -7.61
N PHE A 131 4.55 7.05 -8.79
CA PHE A 131 3.68 7.63 -9.81
C PHE A 131 2.22 7.19 -9.56
N TRP A 132 1.30 8.15 -9.52
CA TRP A 132 -0.12 7.90 -9.29
C TRP A 132 -0.92 7.97 -10.58
N GLY A 133 -1.25 6.80 -11.13
CA GLY A 133 -2.34 6.66 -12.08
C GLY A 133 -3.69 6.64 -11.36
N ASP A 134 -4.77 6.51 -12.13
CA ASP A 134 -6.15 6.56 -11.61
C ASP A 134 -6.42 5.45 -10.58
N ALA A 135 -5.87 4.25 -10.77
CA ALA A 135 -6.02 3.13 -9.84
C ALA A 135 -5.43 3.45 -8.45
N VAL A 136 -4.21 4.03 -8.42
CA VAL A 136 -3.56 4.43 -7.17
C VAL A 136 -4.34 5.57 -6.51
N ALA A 137 -4.75 6.59 -7.28
CA ALA A 137 -5.51 7.71 -6.76
C ALA A 137 -6.85 7.28 -6.14
N ALA A 138 -7.58 6.38 -6.79
CA ALA A 138 -8.83 5.81 -6.29
C ALA A 138 -8.61 5.01 -4.98
N ALA A 139 -7.57 4.17 -4.95
CA ALA A 139 -7.24 3.38 -3.78
C ALA A 139 -6.82 4.24 -2.57
N VAL A 140 -6.01 5.28 -2.80
CA VAL A 140 -5.62 6.25 -1.77
C VAL A 140 -6.83 7.00 -1.24
N ALA A 141 -7.72 7.49 -2.11
CA ALA A 141 -8.95 8.18 -1.72
C ALA A 141 -9.88 7.29 -0.87
N ALA A 142 -9.93 5.99 -1.16
CA ALA A 142 -10.73 5.00 -0.43
C ALA A 142 -10.09 4.56 0.90
N SER A 143 -8.83 4.93 1.18
CA SER A 143 -8.10 4.45 2.36
C SER A 143 -8.54 5.11 3.66
N ASP A 144 -8.63 4.32 4.73
CA ASP A 144 -8.93 4.81 6.08
C ASP A 144 -7.70 5.40 6.76
N ARG A 145 -6.51 4.93 6.37
CA ARG A 145 -5.22 5.43 6.85
C ARG A 145 -4.17 5.42 5.74
N CYS A 146 -3.44 6.53 5.57
CA CYS A 146 -2.28 6.60 4.69
C CYS A 146 -1.00 6.73 5.52
N LEU A 147 -0.05 5.82 5.29
CA LEU A 147 1.30 5.86 5.85
C LEU A 147 2.20 6.61 4.86
N VAL A 148 2.61 7.83 5.20
CA VAL A 148 3.53 8.65 4.40
C VAL A 148 4.93 8.25 4.77
N VAL A 149 5.53 7.36 3.97
CA VAL A 149 6.83 6.76 4.24
C VAL A 149 7.95 7.63 3.67
N GLY A 150 8.95 7.88 4.50
CA GLY A 150 10.20 8.52 4.13
C GLY A 150 11.38 7.94 4.91
N ASP A 151 12.58 8.35 4.53
CA ASP A 151 13.85 7.92 5.11
C ASP A 151 14.83 9.09 5.22
N ALA A 152 16.11 8.80 5.45
CA ALA A 152 17.19 9.81 5.55
C ALA A 152 17.63 10.44 4.23
N ALA A 153 17.03 10.06 3.09
CA ALA A 153 17.39 10.68 1.81
C ALA A 153 17.08 12.18 1.82
N VAL A 154 17.99 12.97 1.25
CA VAL A 154 17.92 14.45 1.26
C VAL A 154 16.59 14.98 0.70
N SER A 155 16.04 14.33 -0.32
CA SER A 155 14.77 14.71 -0.94
C SER A 155 13.53 14.21 -0.18
N SER A 156 13.70 13.35 0.82
CA SER A 156 12.59 12.62 1.46
C SER A 156 11.56 13.56 2.09
N ALA A 157 12.00 14.57 2.83
CA ALA A 157 11.14 15.55 3.47
C ALA A 157 10.31 16.37 2.44
N THR A 158 10.94 16.87 1.37
CA THR A 158 10.25 17.63 0.32
C THR A 158 9.27 16.74 -0.46
N SER A 159 9.69 15.53 -0.77
CA SER A 159 8.86 14.56 -1.49
C SER A 159 7.64 14.13 -0.66
N ALA A 160 7.82 13.95 0.65
CA ALA A 160 6.73 13.66 1.58
C ALA A 160 5.69 14.79 1.62
N SER A 161 6.11 16.05 1.70
CA SER A 161 5.19 17.19 1.66
C SER A 161 4.35 17.19 0.37
N ARG A 162 4.96 16.91 -0.79
CA ARG A 162 4.26 16.87 -2.08
C ARG A 162 3.24 15.74 -2.16
N VAL A 163 3.59 14.53 -1.68
CA VAL A 163 2.64 13.41 -1.70
C VAL A 163 1.49 13.60 -0.72
N ILE A 164 1.72 14.27 0.42
CA ILE A 164 0.66 14.68 1.36
C ILE A 164 -0.32 15.65 0.70
N GLU A 165 0.19 16.65 -0.05
CA GLU A 165 -0.65 17.58 -0.80
C GLU A 165 -1.46 16.85 -1.88
N LEU A 166 -0.82 15.91 -2.60
CA LEU A 166 -1.50 15.11 -3.61
C LEU A 166 -2.62 14.26 -2.98
N ALA A 167 -2.34 13.55 -1.88
CA ALA A 167 -3.33 12.78 -1.14
C ALA A 167 -4.49 13.66 -0.64
N SER A 168 -4.19 14.89 -0.20
CA SER A 168 -5.23 15.85 0.22
C SER A 168 -6.13 16.27 -0.94
N ARG A 169 -5.58 16.44 -2.15
CA ARG A 169 -6.35 16.79 -3.36
C ARG A 169 -7.30 15.70 -3.81
N VAL A 170 -6.92 14.42 -3.62
CA VAL A 170 -7.82 13.29 -3.89
C VAL A 170 -8.79 12.98 -2.74
N GLY A 171 -8.84 13.84 -1.72
CA GLY A 171 -9.87 13.79 -0.67
C GLY A 171 -9.45 13.13 0.64
N VAL A 172 -8.17 12.76 0.83
CA VAL A 172 -7.71 12.19 2.11
C VAL A 172 -7.41 13.33 3.09
N PRO A 173 -8.13 13.44 4.21
CA PRO A 173 -7.82 14.44 5.21
C PRO A 173 -6.50 14.13 5.94
N ARG A 174 -5.75 15.16 6.32
CA ARG A 174 -4.46 15.01 7.02
C ARG A 174 -4.57 14.20 8.33
N THR A 175 -5.74 14.18 8.96
CA THR A 175 -6.04 13.36 10.15
C THR A 175 -6.03 11.84 9.88
N ARG A 176 -6.16 11.44 8.62
CA ARG A 176 -6.00 10.05 8.18
C ARG A 176 -4.59 9.72 7.72
N MET A 177 -3.64 10.65 7.79
CA MET A 177 -2.25 10.44 7.40
C MET A 177 -1.35 10.31 8.63
N SER A 178 -0.32 9.44 8.52
CA SER A 178 0.73 9.29 9.53
C SER A 178 2.08 9.41 8.85
N ALA A 179 2.98 10.24 9.41
CA ALA A 179 4.36 10.31 8.96
C ALA A 179 5.11 9.08 9.48
N VAL A 180 5.74 8.34 8.59
CA VAL A 180 6.53 7.14 8.92
C VAL A 180 7.97 7.36 8.49
N PHE A 181 8.87 7.59 9.45
CA PHE A 181 10.31 7.68 9.19
C PHE A 181 10.93 6.30 9.35
N ASN A 182 11.39 5.74 8.24
CA ASN A 182 11.95 4.39 8.16
C ASN A 182 13.47 4.39 8.34
N ARG A 183 14.04 3.27 8.76
CA ARG A 183 15.48 3.05 9.02
C ARG A 183 16.07 4.04 10.04
N PHE A 184 15.27 4.41 11.05
CA PHE A 184 15.75 5.27 12.13
C PHE A 184 16.91 4.61 12.89
N GLY A 185 18.00 5.34 13.10
CA GLY A 185 19.22 4.82 13.70
C GLY A 185 20.24 4.26 12.70
N ALA A 186 19.89 4.11 11.42
CA ALA A 186 20.88 3.85 10.37
C ALA A 186 21.86 5.02 10.20
N ARG A 187 22.98 4.78 9.53
CA ARG A 187 23.97 5.85 9.26
C ARG A 187 23.32 7.03 8.53
N GLY A 188 23.32 8.20 9.15
CA GLY A 188 22.70 9.42 8.61
C GLY A 188 21.18 9.53 8.82
N ALA A 189 20.58 8.63 9.59
CA ALA A 189 19.16 8.63 9.96
C ALA A 189 18.99 8.88 11.47
N ASP A 190 19.59 9.95 11.96
CA ASP A 190 19.57 10.37 13.35
C ASP A 190 18.29 11.13 13.73
N GLU A 191 18.24 11.57 14.97
CA GLU A 191 17.11 12.32 15.55
C GLU A 191 16.81 13.61 14.78
N ASP A 192 17.85 14.36 14.36
CA ASP A 192 17.69 15.64 13.68
C ASP A 192 17.10 15.44 12.27
N VAL A 193 17.51 14.37 11.58
CA VAL A 193 16.98 14.03 10.24
C VAL A 193 15.53 13.58 10.34
N ALA A 194 15.23 12.71 11.30
CA ALA A 194 13.85 12.26 11.54
C ALA A 194 12.94 13.44 11.91
N MET A 195 13.39 14.33 12.78
CA MET A 195 12.64 15.52 13.17
C MET A 195 12.37 16.45 11.98
N ARG A 196 13.37 16.68 11.12
CA ARG A 196 13.17 17.49 9.90
C ARG A 196 12.11 16.89 8.96
N PHE A 197 12.13 15.58 8.77
CA PHE A 197 11.11 14.88 8.01
C PHE A 197 9.71 15.05 8.64
N GLU A 198 9.59 14.84 9.93
CA GLU A 198 8.33 14.98 10.66
C GLU A 198 7.76 16.41 10.62
N ILE A 199 8.63 17.41 10.74
CA ILE A 199 8.24 18.83 10.62
C ILE A 199 7.75 19.13 9.20
N ALA A 200 8.44 18.63 8.17
CA ALA A 200 8.06 18.84 6.79
C ALA A 200 6.71 18.18 6.45
N CYS A 201 6.43 17.01 7.01
CA CYS A 201 5.13 16.35 6.88
C CYS A 201 4.00 17.16 7.55
N ALA A 202 4.27 17.82 8.66
CA ALA A 202 3.30 18.57 9.48
C ALA A 202 2.03 17.74 9.79
N LEU A 203 2.22 16.46 10.13
CA LEU A 203 1.17 15.53 10.53
C LEU A 203 1.20 15.33 12.04
N SER A 204 0.02 15.11 12.64
CA SER A 204 -0.10 14.86 14.09
C SER A 204 0.39 13.46 14.49
N SER A 205 0.16 12.46 13.61
CA SER A 205 0.60 11.08 13.83
C SER A 205 1.99 10.86 13.23
N LYS A 206 2.93 10.37 14.05
CA LYS A 206 4.32 10.14 13.69
C LYS A 206 4.75 8.76 14.17
N ILE A 207 5.43 8.04 13.32
CA ILE A 207 5.94 6.68 13.56
C ILE A 207 7.40 6.65 13.13
N ARG A 208 8.26 6.03 13.92
CA ARG A 208 9.65 5.75 13.56
C ARG A 208 9.87 4.26 13.56
N ILE A 209 10.41 3.75 12.48
CA ILE A 209 10.76 2.34 12.33
C ILE A 209 12.27 2.24 12.41
N ALA A 210 12.77 1.51 13.39
CA ALA A 210 14.20 1.30 13.59
C ALA A 210 14.80 0.60 12.36
N ASP A 211 16.08 0.86 12.10
CA ASP A 211 16.83 0.11 11.10
C ASP A 211 16.99 -1.35 11.56
N GLY A 212 16.61 -2.29 10.72
CA GLY A 212 16.73 -3.73 11.00
C GLY A 212 18.17 -4.26 10.89
N GLY A 213 19.11 -3.42 10.47
CA GLY A 213 20.50 -3.84 10.24
C GLY A 213 20.66 -4.74 9.01
N GLN A 214 21.70 -5.60 9.05
CA GLN A 214 22.00 -6.56 7.97
C GLN A 214 21.33 -7.94 8.17
N ASP A 215 20.51 -8.08 9.22
CA ASP A 215 19.89 -9.34 9.63
C ASP A 215 18.43 -9.48 9.14
N LEU A 216 18.04 -8.70 8.12
CA LEU A 216 16.76 -8.78 7.44
C LEU A 216 16.87 -9.47 6.10
#